data_aee2c6cfe91c6ea6e0f1d113b292785c
#
_entry.id   aee2c6cfe91c6ea6e0f1d113b292785c
#
_cell.length_a   1.000
_cell.length_b   1.000
_cell.length_c   1.000
_cell.angle_alpha   90.00
_cell.angle_beta   90.00
_cell.angle_gamma   90.00
#
_symmetry.space_group_name_H-M   'P 1'
#
loop_
_entity.id
_entity.type
_entity.pdbx_description
1 polymer ?
#
loop_
_entity_poly.entity_id
_entity_poly.type
_entity_poly.pdbx_seq_one_letter_code
_entity_poly.pdbx_strand_id
1 'polypeptide(L)'
;MLARLRGHGISAAIETCGEFSYAQFAQWILPHVNPILFDVKLANDEDHMRFTGRGNQRIWANLAQLLASSPDRVQPRIPLIPGITATRENLAALAARLAQLGARSLTLLPYNPLGLAMAESLGRPAPTWRPEASAWAEQCGETISWFKTEAARHGFEVLSA
;
A
#
# COMPACT_ATOMS: atom_id res chain seq x y z
N MET A 1 -5.63 20.32 14.18
CA MET A 1 -6.87 19.70 13.70
C MET A 1 -7.09 18.31 14.32
N LEU A 2 -6.22 17.31 14.12
CA LEU A 2 -6.40 15.93 14.63
C LEU A 2 -6.61 15.83 16.15
N ALA A 3 -5.83 16.57 16.94
CA ALA A 3 -5.99 16.62 18.40
C ALA A 3 -7.40 17.10 18.83
N ARG A 4 -7.96 18.07 18.11
CA ARG A 4 -9.32 18.57 18.38
C ARG A 4 -10.38 17.52 18.04
N LEU A 5 -10.25 16.82 16.89
CA LEU A 5 -11.17 15.73 16.52
C LEU A 5 -11.17 14.65 17.61
N ARG A 6 -10.00 14.22 18.05
CA ARG A 6 -9.86 13.26 19.16
C ARG A 6 -10.51 13.75 20.46
N GLY A 7 -10.34 15.03 20.80
CA GLY A 7 -10.98 15.64 21.96
C GLY A 7 -12.52 15.63 21.91
N HIS A 8 -13.10 15.51 20.71
CA HIS A 8 -14.55 15.34 20.49
C HIS A 8 -14.95 13.88 20.26
N GLY A 9 -14.08 12.90 20.54
CA GLY A 9 -14.38 11.48 20.34
C GLY A 9 -14.40 11.04 18.86
N ILE A 10 -13.94 11.87 17.93
CA ILE A 10 -13.90 11.55 16.49
C ILE A 10 -12.58 10.84 16.19
N SER A 11 -12.68 9.60 15.70
CA SER A 11 -11.54 8.84 15.22
C SER A 11 -11.07 9.34 13.85
N ALA A 12 -9.77 9.24 13.58
CA ALA A 12 -9.19 9.60 12.30
C ALA A 12 -8.29 8.46 11.79
N ALA A 13 -8.49 8.06 10.53
CA ALA A 13 -7.58 7.19 9.80
C ALA A 13 -6.68 8.03 8.89
N ILE A 14 -5.54 7.48 8.49
CA ILE A 14 -4.69 8.10 7.48
C ILE A 14 -4.31 7.08 6.42
N GLU A 15 -4.33 7.50 5.16
CA GLU A 15 -3.73 6.78 4.04
C GLU A 15 -2.41 7.44 3.67
N THR A 16 -1.37 6.64 3.49
CA THR A 16 -0.03 7.15 3.19
C THR A 16 0.78 6.16 2.35
N CYS A 17 1.66 6.68 1.51
CA CYS A 17 2.70 5.89 0.85
C CYS A 17 4.00 5.83 1.66
N GLY A 18 4.07 6.46 2.83
CA GLY A 18 5.25 6.41 3.68
C GLY A 18 6.37 7.41 3.35
N GLU A 19 6.20 8.30 2.37
CA GLU A 19 7.21 9.29 1.97
C GLU A 19 7.08 10.56 2.84
N PHE A 20 7.44 10.45 4.11
CA PHE A 20 7.38 11.56 5.08
C PHE A 20 8.57 11.57 6.04
N SER A 21 8.77 12.65 6.78
CA SER A 21 9.69 12.69 7.91
C SER A 21 9.09 11.92 9.09
N TYR A 22 9.73 10.80 9.48
CA TYR A 22 9.24 9.98 10.59
C TYR A 22 9.10 10.77 11.89
N ALA A 23 10.08 11.61 12.22
CA ALA A 23 10.07 12.42 13.45
C ALA A 23 8.83 13.35 13.51
N GLN A 24 8.51 14.02 12.40
CA GLN A 24 7.33 14.87 12.34
C GLN A 24 6.03 14.07 12.38
N PHE A 25 5.98 12.94 11.69
CA PHE A 25 4.82 12.06 11.70
C PHE A 25 4.58 11.49 13.11
N ALA A 26 5.61 11.00 13.76
CA ALA A 26 5.54 10.44 15.11
C ALA A 26 5.11 11.50 16.13
N GLN A 27 5.56 12.72 15.99
CA GLN A 27 5.23 13.83 16.90
C GLN A 27 3.80 14.36 16.69
N TRP A 28 3.37 14.56 15.43
CA TRP A 28 2.17 15.36 15.15
C TRP A 28 0.98 14.55 14.63
N ILE A 29 1.21 13.38 14.04
CA ILE A 29 0.16 12.58 13.38
C ILE A 29 -0.12 11.29 14.13
N LEU A 30 0.92 10.49 14.38
CA LEU A 30 0.81 9.17 15.00
C LEU A 30 -0.02 9.13 16.29
N PRO A 31 0.04 10.12 17.21
CA PRO A 31 -0.79 10.09 18.42
C PRO A 31 -2.30 10.18 18.18
N HIS A 32 -2.72 10.61 16.99
CA HIS A 32 -4.10 11.00 16.72
C HIS A 32 -4.81 10.16 15.64
N VAL A 33 -4.13 9.21 15.03
CA VAL A 33 -4.67 8.42 13.91
C VAL A 33 -4.69 6.93 14.20
N ASN A 34 -5.77 6.28 13.81
CA ASN A 34 -5.93 4.83 13.83
C ASN A 34 -7.14 4.46 12.95
N PRO A 35 -7.01 3.58 11.93
CA PRO A 35 -5.77 2.92 11.48
C PRO A 35 -4.85 3.81 10.63
N ILE A 36 -3.64 3.29 10.37
CA ILE A 36 -2.67 3.80 9.40
C ILE A 36 -2.68 2.85 8.21
N LEU A 37 -3.31 3.27 7.12
CA LEU A 37 -3.39 2.53 5.87
C LEU A 37 -2.15 2.84 5.04
N PHE A 38 -1.21 1.91 4.97
CA PHE A 38 0.12 2.14 4.44
C PHE A 38 0.32 1.43 3.09
N ASP A 39 0.39 2.19 2.02
CA ASP A 39 0.54 1.65 0.67
C ASP A 39 1.99 1.29 0.36
N VAL A 40 2.26 0.02 0.12
CA VAL A 40 3.50 -0.50 -0.46
C VAL A 40 3.24 -0.94 -1.90
N LYS A 41 4.04 -0.43 -2.84
CA LYS A 41 3.77 -0.62 -4.27
C LYS A 41 4.73 -1.59 -4.93
N LEU A 42 6.02 -1.36 -4.74
CA LEU A 42 7.09 -2.12 -5.38
C LEU A 42 8.19 -2.42 -4.34
N ALA A 43 8.67 -3.66 -4.35
CA ALA A 43 9.73 -4.11 -3.44
C ALA A 43 11.10 -3.58 -3.87
N ASN A 44 11.36 -3.55 -5.19
CA ASN A 44 12.59 -3.08 -5.79
C ASN A 44 12.63 -1.56 -5.85
N ASP A 45 13.78 -0.94 -5.51
CA ASP A 45 13.97 0.52 -5.47
C ASP A 45 14.01 1.12 -6.87
N GLU A 46 14.64 0.43 -7.83
CA GLU A 46 14.76 0.90 -9.23
C GLU A 46 13.41 0.91 -9.92
N ASP A 47 12.63 -0.17 -9.76
CA ASP A 47 11.26 -0.22 -10.27
C ASP A 47 10.38 0.83 -9.61
N HIS A 48 10.54 1.04 -8.30
CA HIS A 48 9.79 2.09 -7.60
C HIS A 48 10.15 3.48 -8.15
N MET A 49 11.44 3.75 -8.37
CA MET A 49 11.91 4.99 -9.01
C MET A 49 11.32 5.13 -10.43
N ARG A 50 11.35 4.06 -11.22
CA ARG A 50 10.83 4.06 -12.60
C ARG A 50 9.35 4.41 -12.70
N PHE A 51 8.52 3.82 -11.83
CA PHE A 51 7.06 3.95 -11.92
C PHE A 51 6.48 5.08 -11.08
N THR A 52 7.19 5.57 -10.06
CA THR A 52 6.70 6.61 -9.15
C THR A 52 7.54 7.89 -9.15
N GLY A 53 8.71 7.87 -9.79
CA GLY A 53 9.65 8.98 -9.80
C GLY A 53 10.47 9.13 -8.52
N ARG A 54 10.36 8.19 -7.56
CA ARG A 54 11.12 8.19 -6.30
C ARG A 54 11.53 6.79 -5.88
N GLY A 55 12.66 6.66 -5.17
CA GLY A 55 13.05 5.42 -4.51
C GLY A 55 12.14 5.08 -3.32
N ASN A 56 12.26 3.85 -2.82
CA ASN A 56 11.40 3.36 -1.74
C ASN A 56 12.13 3.15 -0.40
N GLN A 57 13.40 3.53 -0.30
CA GLN A 57 14.21 3.30 0.91
C GLN A 57 13.60 3.95 2.15
N ARG A 58 13.16 5.23 2.03
CA ARG A 58 12.49 5.95 3.12
C ARG A 58 11.15 5.32 3.48
N ILE A 59 10.40 4.87 2.48
CA ILE A 59 9.11 4.20 2.65
C ILE A 59 9.27 2.96 3.54
N TRP A 60 10.24 2.11 3.22
CA TRP A 60 10.53 0.91 3.99
C TRP A 60 11.06 1.20 5.39
N ALA A 61 11.94 2.22 5.53
CA ALA A 61 12.42 2.64 6.83
C ALA A 61 11.28 3.14 7.75
N ASN A 62 10.36 3.92 7.20
CA ASN A 62 9.20 4.41 7.93
C ASN A 62 8.22 3.29 8.29
N LEU A 63 7.96 2.35 7.37
CA LEU A 63 7.11 1.20 7.64
C LEU A 63 7.70 0.32 8.75
N ALA A 64 9.01 0.05 8.71
CA ALA A 64 9.70 -0.72 9.73
C ALA A 64 9.54 -0.07 11.13
N GLN A 65 9.74 1.23 11.24
CA GLN A 65 9.58 1.95 12.51
C GLN A 65 8.13 1.92 13.01
N LEU A 66 7.15 2.06 12.11
CA LEU A 66 5.73 2.01 12.46
C LEU A 66 5.32 0.61 12.92
N LEU A 67 5.72 -0.44 12.22
CA LEU A 67 5.42 -1.83 12.61
C LEU A 67 6.09 -2.20 13.94
N ALA A 68 7.30 -1.72 14.20
CA ALA A 68 7.98 -1.94 15.48
C ALA A 68 7.30 -1.21 16.66
N SER A 69 6.79 0.01 16.44
CA SER A 69 6.24 0.85 17.51
C SER A 69 4.72 0.72 17.70
N SER A 70 3.98 0.36 16.67
CA SER A 70 2.51 0.37 16.65
C SER A 70 1.92 -0.67 15.68
N PRO A 71 2.31 -1.97 15.79
CA PRO A 71 1.95 -3.00 14.80
C PRO A 71 0.44 -3.12 14.58
N ASP A 72 -0.36 -3.03 15.64
CA ASP A 72 -1.81 -3.21 15.58
C ASP A 72 -2.56 -2.03 14.92
N ARG A 73 -1.86 -0.94 14.62
CA ARG A 73 -2.43 0.25 13.99
C ARG A 73 -2.07 0.37 12.51
N VAL A 74 -1.08 -0.39 12.07
CA VAL A 74 -0.55 -0.31 10.70
C VAL A 74 -1.16 -1.41 9.85
N GLN A 75 -1.85 -1.00 8.80
CA GLN A 75 -2.43 -1.88 7.80
C GLN A 75 -1.69 -1.69 6.48
N PRO A 76 -0.70 -2.54 6.14
CA PRO A 76 -0.08 -2.51 4.82
C PRO A 76 -1.11 -2.83 3.74
N ARG A 77 -1.04 -2.12 2.61
CA ARG A 77 -1.91 -2.35 1.46
C ARG A 77 -1.07 -2.40 0.19
N ILE A 78 -1.46 -3.27 -0.75
CA ILE A 78 -0.81 -3.39 -2.04
C ILE A 78 -1.83 -3.10 -3.14
N PRO A 79 -1.71 -1.97 -3.87
CA PRO A 79 -2.53 -1.74 -5.06
C PRO A 79 -2.10 -2.69 -6.18
N LEU A 80 -3.03 -3.47 -6.72
CA LEU A 80 -2.79 -4.45 -7.76
C LEU A 80 -2.88 -3.80 -9.14
N ILE A 81 -1.79 -3.20 -9.62
CA ILE A 81 -1.70 -2.61 -10.97
C ILE A 81 -1.14 -3.67 -11.91
N PRO A 82 -1.90 -4.12 -12.95
CA PRO A 82 -1.48 -5.16 -13.87
C PRO A 82 -0.12 -4.85 -14.53
N GLY A 83 0.77 -5.83 -14.56
CA GLY A 83 2.10 -5.69 -15.18
C GLY A 83 3.08 -4.75 -14.46
N ILE A 84 2.65 -4.11 -13.36
CA ILE A 84 3.51 -3.22 -12.56
C ILE A 84 3.65 -3.76 -11.13
N THR A 85 2.64 -3.61 -10.30
CA THR A 85 2.69 -4.04 -8.90
C THR A 85 2.17 -5.47 -8.71
N ALA A 86 1.28 -5.95 -9.59
CA ALA A 86 0.64 -7.25 -9.54
C ALA A 86 1.43 -8.37 -10.24
N THR A 87 2.74 -8.20 -10.40
CA THR A 87 3.59 -9.31 -10.88
C THR A 87 3.90 -10.28 -9.75
N ARG A 88 4.07 -11.57 -10.06
CA ARG A 88 4.38 -12.59 -9.04
C ARG A 88 5.71 -12.30 -8.34
N GLU A 89 6.70 -11.82 -9.08
CA GLU A 89 8.01 -11.45 -8.56
C GLU A 89 7.90 -10.33 -7.51
N ASN A 90 7.19 -9.26 -7.83
CA ASN A 90 6.98 -8.15 -6.92
C ASN A 90 6.19 -8.57 -5.68
N LEU A 91 5.09 -9.30 -5.88
CA LEU A 91 4.23 -9.72 -4.78
C LEU A 91 4.96 -10.68 -3.82
N ALA A 92 5.74 -11.64 -4.35
CA ALA A 92 6.56 -12.53 -3.52
C ALA A 92 7.62 -11.74 -2.72
N ALA A 93 8.30 -10.80 -3.36
CA ALA A 93 9.30 -9.95 -2.70
C ALA A 93 8.67 -9.05 -1.61
N LEU A 94 7.46 -8.50 -1.87
CA LEU A 94 6.71 -7.74 -0.88
C LEU A 94 6.29 -8.62 0.31
N ALA A 95 5.78 -9.83 0.06
CA ALA A 95 5.40 -10.77 1.10
C ALA A 95 6.57 -11.11 2.01
N ALA A 96 7.72 -11.49 1.44
CA ALA A 96 8.92 -11.80 2.19
C ALA A 96 9.39 -10.61 3.04
N ARG A 97 9.41 -9.41 2.48
CA ARG A 97 9.87 -8.21 3.19
C ARG A 97 8.91 -7.78 4.29
N LEU A 98 7.61 -7.84 4.06
CA LEU A 98 6.60 -7.53 5.08
C LEU A 98 6.66 -8.52 6.25
N ALA A 99 6.85 -9.81 5.96
CA ALA A 99 7.04 -10.83 6.99
C ALA A 99 8.29 -10.56 7.85
N GLN A 100 9.41 -10.20 7.23
CA GLN A 100 10.64 -9.82 7.94
C GLN A 100 10.43 -8.61 8.86
N LEU A 101 9.54 -7.69 8.49
CA LEU A 101 9.19 -6.53 9.30
C LEU A 101 8.13 -6.83 10.38
N GLY A 102 7.63 -8.07 10.45
CA GLY A 102 6.64 -8.48 11.43
C GLY A 102 5.22 -8.04 11.13
N ALA A 103 4.90 -7.76 9.88
CA ALA A 103 3.51 -7.50 9.47
C ALA A 103 2.65 -8.75 9.73
N ARG A 104 1.46 -8.57 10.31
CA ARG A 104 0.54 -9.67 10.65
C ARG A 104 -0.56 -9.87 9.62
N SER A 105 -0.88 -8.81 8.90
CA SER A 105 -1.90 -8.80 7.86
C SER A 105 -1.58 -7.77 6.80
N LEU A 106 -2.17 -7.91 5.63
CA LEU A 106 -2.15 -6.90 4.58
C LEU A 106 -3.46 -6.93 3.79
N THR A 107 -3.74 -5.86 3.07
CA THR A 107 -4.90 -5.77 2.16
C THR A 107 -4.42 -5.65 0.72
N LEU A 108 -5.01 -6.43 -0.18
CA LEU A 108 -4.84 -6.24 -1.61
C LEU A 108 -5.95 -5.31 -2.12
N LEU A 109 -5.56 -4.26 -2.84
CA LEU A 109 -6.49 -3.32 -3.46
C LEU A 109 -6.59 -3.64 -4.96
N PRO A 110 -7.70 -4.21 -5.44
CA PRO A 110 -7.91 -4.45 -6.86
C PRO A 110 -7.76 -3.15 -7.66
N TYR A 111 -7.25 -3.27 -8.89
CA TYR A 111 -7.11 -2.12 -9.78
C TYR A 111 -8.45 -1.44 -10.04
N ASN A 112 -8.50 -0.14 -9.81
CA ASN A 112 -9.69 0.67 -10.08
C ASN A 112 -9.39 1.67 -11.22
N PRO A 113 -10.02 1.54 -12.39
CA PRO A 113 -9.78 2.39 -13.55
C PRO A 113 -10.34 3.82 -13.40
N LEU A 114 -11.11 4.12 -12.33
CA LEU A 114 -11.71 5.45 -12.12
C LEU A 114 -10.66 6.58 -12.08
N GLY A 115 -9.43 6.28 -11.67
CA GLY A 115 -8.33 7.24 -11.72
C GLY A 115 -7.99 7.73 -13.13
N LEU A 116 -8.20 6.89 -14.16
CA LEU A 116 -8.02 7.27 -15.56
C LEU A 116 -9.11 8.23 -16.01
N ALA A 117 -10.37 7.93 -15.70
CA ALA A 117 -11.49 8.80 -16.03
C ALA A 117 -11.38 10.16 -15.32
N MET A 118 -10.90 10.18 -14.08
CA MET A 118 -10.66 11.42 -13.34
C MET A 118 -9.52 12.24 -13.97
N ALA A 119 -8.42 11.61 -14.41
CA ALA A 119 -7.33 12.29 -15.10
C ALA A 119 -7.82 12.95 -16.40
N GLU A 120 -8.65 12.26 -17.16
CA GLU A 120 -9.28 12.76 -18.38
C GLU A 120 -10.19 13.97 -18.10
N SER A 121 -11.05 13.88 -17.08
CA SER A 121 -11.92 14.98 -16.68
C SER A 121 -11.18 16.24 -16.20
N LEU A 122 -9.95 16.07 -15.72
CA LEU A 122 -9.06 17.15 -15.29
C LEU A 122 -8.16 17.66 -16.41
N GLY A 123 -8.37 17.23 -17.68
CA GLY A 123 -7.57 17.61 -18.82
C GLY A 123 -6.11 17.13 -18.77
N ARG A 124 -5.80 16.13 -17.95
CA ARG A 124 -4.47 15.53 -17.89
C ARG A 124 -4.31 14.54 -19.04
N PRO A 125 -3.10 14.44 -19.65
CA PRO A 125 -2.85 13.47 -20.70
C PRO A 125 -3.13 12.06 -20.15
N ALA A 126 -3.87 11.27 -20.92
CA ALA A 126 -4.12 9.88 -20.58
C ALA A 126 -2.78 9.13 -20.49
N PRO A 127 -2.58 8.29 -19.45
CA PRO A 127 -1.38 7.48 -19.37
C PRO A 127 -1.32 6.56 -20.61
N THR A 128 -0.12 6.37 -21.12
CA THR A 128 0.14 5.50 -22.27
C THR A 128 -0.15 4.03 -21.98
N TRP A 129 -0.20 3.69 -20.71
CA TRP A 129 -0.50 2.34 -20.22
C TRP A 129 -1.96 2.26 -19.73
N ARG A 130 -2.72 1.37 -20.36
CA ARG A 130 -4.10 1.05 -19.95
C ARG A 130 -4.25 -0.47 -19.94
N PRO A 131 -4.54 -1.10 -18.79
CA PRO A 131 -4.90 -2.51 -18.78
C PRO A 131 -6.28 -2.69 -19.39
N GLU A 132 -6.47 -3.77 -20.14
CA GLU A 132 -7.81 -4.18 -20.53
C GLU A 132 -8.60 -4.64 -19.30
N ALA A 133 -9.65 -3.91 -18.95
CA ALA A 133 -10.38 -4.10 -17.70
C ALA A 133 -11.01 -5.50 -17.58
N SER A 134 -11.48 -6.09 -18.70
CA SER A 134 -12.08 -7.42 -18.72
C SER A 134 -11.06 -8.53 -18.48
N ALA A 135 -9.93 -8.48 -19.15
CA ALA A 135 -8.84 -9.44 -18.96
C ALA A 135 -8.24 -9.35 -17.55
N TRP A 136 -8.20 -8.14 -16.98
CA TRP A 136 -7.68 -7.97 -15.63
C TRP A 136 -8.61 -8.53 -14.55
N ALA A 137 -9.93 -8.42 -14.69
CA ALA A 137 -10.87 -8.93 -13.68
C ALA A 137 -10.67 -10.44 -13.43
N GLU A 138 -10.41 -11.21 -14.49
CA GLU A 138 -10.12 -12.63 -14.39
C GLU A 138 -8.73 -12.90 -13.77
N GLN A 139 -7.69 -12.24 -14.30
CA GLN A 139 -6.31 -12.36 -13.79
C GLN A 139 -6.17 -11.89 -12.35
N CYS A 140 -6.97 -10.91 -11.93
CA CYS A 140 -6.97 -10.40 -10.57
C CYS A 140 -7.38 -11.48 -9.57
N GLY A 141 -8.43 -12.24 -9.86
CA GLY A 141 -8.89 -13.34 -9.02
C GLY A 141 -7.83 -14.42 -8.81
N GLU A 142 -7.16 -14.82 -9.88
CA GLU A 142 -6.05 -15.79 -9.83
C GLU A 142 -4.85 -15.24 -9.03
N THR A 143 -4.49 -13.97 -9.27
CA THR A 143 -3.40 -13.31 -8.57
C THR A 143 -3.66 -13.23 -7.07
N ILE A 144 -4.87 -12.85 -6.68
CA ILE A 144 -5.28 -12.78 -5.26
C ILE A 144 -5.23 -14.17 -4.63
N SER A 145 -5.75 -15.19 -5.29
CA SER A 145 -5.76 -16.58 -4.79
C SER A 145 -4.35 -17.12 -4.60
N TRP A 146 -3.48 -16.90 -5.58
CA TRP A 146 -2.08 -17.28 -5.48
C TRP A 146 -1.39 -16.52 -4.33
N PHE A 147 -1.59 -15.22 -4.24
CA PHE A 147 -0.94 -14.41 -3.22
C PHE A 147 -1.40 -14.76 -1.80
N LYS A 148 -2.67 -15.12 -1.60
CA LYS A 148 -3.15 -15.63 -0.30
C LYS A 148 -2.38 -16.87 0.14
N THR A 149 -2.09 -17.77 -0.79
CA THR A 149 -1.28 -18.97 -0.52
C THR A 149 0.16 -18.60 -0.17
N GLU A 150 0.75 -17.64 -0.88
CA GLU A 150 2.10 -17.16 -0.63
C GLU A 150 2.21 -16.45 0.72
N ALA A 151 1.27 -15.55 1.03
CA ALA A 151 1.19 -14.85 2.30
C ALA A 151 1.09 -15.80 3.51
N ALA A 152 0.30 -16.85 3.38
CA ALA A 152 0.15 -17.88 4.42
C ALA A 152 1.48 -18.61 4.70
N ARG A 153 2.34 -18.82 3.70
CA ARG A 153 3.69 -19.38 3.89
C ARG A 153 4.59 -18.46 4.70
N HIS A 154 4.35 -17.18 4.66
CA HIS A 154 5.05 -16.15 5.44
C HIS A 154 4.38 -15.83 6.77
N GLY A 155 3.28 -16.49 7.11
CA GLY A 155 2.62 -16.40 8.40
C GLY A 155 1.75 -15.15 8.62
N PHE A 156 1.29 -14.47 7.54
CA PHE A 156 0.36 -13.36 7.67
C PHE A 156 -0.92 -13.53 6.86
N GLU A 157 -1.97 -12.83 7.28
CA GLU A 157 -3.30 -12.89 6.69
C GLU A 157 -3.48 -11.85 5.58
N VAL A 158 -4.16 -12.24 4.51
CA VAL A 158 -4.59 -11.32 3.45
C VAL A 158 -6.06 -10.97 3.66
N LEU A 159 -6.31 -9.72 4.03
CA LEU A 159 -7.64 -9.19 4.22
C LEU A 159 -8.25 -8.81 2.87
N SER A 160 -9.57 -8.94 2.76
CA SER A 160 -10.33 -8.39 1.62
C SER A 160 -10.52 -6.89 1.81
N ALA A 161 -10.40 -6.12 0.71
CA ALA A 161 -10.73 -4.70 0.69
C ALA A 161 -12.25 -4.48 0.76
#